data_227f5b77152e0842ccdfc3dfcd73b1e3
#
_entry.id   227f5b77152e0842ccdfc3dfcd73b1e3
#
_cell.length_a   1.000
_cell.length_b   1.000
_cell.length_c   1.000
_cell.angle_alpha   90.00
_cell.angle_beta   90.00
_cell.angle_gamma   90.00
#
_symmetry.space_group_name_H-M   'P 1'
#
loop_
_entity.id
_entity.type
_entity.pdbx_description
1 polymer ?
#
loop_
_entity_poly.entity_id
_entity_poly.type
_entity_poly.pdbx_seq_one_letter_code
_entity_poly.pdbx_strand_id
1 'polypeptide(L)'
;GVDDPTERLRLIARLHLGRLGKNKDLAVVFQVELRQSVKFMERFSETFLQDYFALIRDTIANGQKSGAFRKNLNATTATKIFFGALDEMATNWMLSRRKYDLTAEADAVVDLFVNGVGRR
;
A
#
# COMPACT_ATOMS: atom_id res chain seq x y z
N GLY A 1 1.68 -11.88 -15.01
CA GLY A 1 0.82 -12.83 -14.32
C GLY A 1 0.84 -12.67 -12.81
N VAL A 2 0.05 -13.49 -12.15
CA VAL A 2 -0.09 -13.45 -10.67
C VAL A 2 1.22 -13.76 -9.96
N ASP A 3 2.15 -14.41 -10.65
CA ASP A 3 3.45 -14.76 -10.06
C ASP A 3 4.50 -13.65 -10.21
N ASP A 4 4.20 -12.64 -11.01
CA ASP A 4 5.10 -11.49 -11.15
C ASP A 4 4.98 -10.60 -9.90
N PRO A 5 6.08 -10.39 -9.14
CA PRO A 5 6.01 -9.58 -7.92
C PRO A 5 5.52 -8.16 -8.15
N THR A 6 5.92 -7.53 -9.25
CA THR A 6 5.47 -6.17 -9.58
C THR A 6 3.97 -6.13 -9.83
N GLU A 7 3.45 -7.11 -10.57
CA GLU A 7 2.00 -7.18 -10.84
C GLU A 7 1.21 -7.51 -9.58
N ARG A 8 1.78 -8.28 -8.66
CA ARG A 8 1.14 -8.52 -7.37
C ARG A 8 1.06 -7.24 -6.53
N LEU A 9 2.12 -6.46 -6.49
CA LEU A 9 2.08 -5.16 -5.82
C LEU A 9 1.05 -4.24 -6.47
N ARG A 10 0.94 -4.27 -7.79
CA ARG A 10 -0.03 -3.46 -8.52
C ARG A 10 -1.46 -3.86 -8.15
N LEU A 11 -1.73 -5.15 -8.05
CA LEU A 11 -3.05 -5.64 -7.64
C LEU A 11 -3.38 -5.20 -6.21
N ILE A 12 -2.42 -5.34 -5.30
CA ILE A 12 -2.60 -4.92 -3.90
C ILE A 12 -2.92 -3.42 -3.84
N ALA A 13 -2.15 -2.61 -4.57
CA ALA A 13 -2.35 -1.16 -4.58
C ALA A 13 -3.71 -0.77 -5.16
N ARG A 14 -4.12 -1.41 -6.25
CA ARG A 14 -5.43 -1.14 -6.88
C ARG A 14 -6.60 -1.53 -5.98
N LEU A 15 -6.48 -2.66 -5.28
CA LEU A 15 -7.53 -3.08 -4.34
C LEU A 15 -7.61 -2.12 -3.15
N HIS A 16 -6.48 -1.72 -2.61
CA HIS A 16 -6.42 -0.79 -1.47
C HIS A 16 -7.08 0.55 -1.83
N LEU A 17 -6.58 1.19 -2.87
CA LEU A 17 -7.08 2.51 -3.26
C LEU A 17 -8.48 2.42 -3.89
N GLY A 18 -8.78 1.33 -4.57
CA GLY A 18 -10.08 1.15 -5.20
C GLY A 18 -11.22 1.09 -4.20
N ARG A 19 -11.02 0.43 -3.07
CA ARG A 19 -12.07 0.35 -2.03
C ARG A 19 -12.35 1.71 -1.42
N LEU A 20 -11.30 2.46 -1.08
CA LEU A 20 -11.46 3.79 -0.49
C LEU A 20 -11.98 4.79 -1.52
N GLY A 21 -11.54 4.68 -2.76
CA GLY A 21 -11.91 5.59 -3.83
C GLY A 21 -13.37 5.52 -4.24
N LYS A 22 -14.07 4.45 -3.88
CA LYS A 22 -15.49 4.28 -4.16
C LYS A 22 -16.40 4.89 -3.09
N ASN A 23 -15.86 5.18 -1.92
CA ASN A 23 -16.65 5.64 -0.79
C ASN A 23 -15.86 6.63 0.05
N LYS A 24 -16.11 7.90 -0.17
CA LYS A 24 -15.38 8.97 0.54
C LYS A 24 -15.66 8.97 2.03
N ASP A 25 -16.88 8.62 2.44
CA ASP A 25 -17.21 8.54 3.87
C ASP A 25 -16.41 7.44 4.56
N LEU A 26 -16.26 6.30 3.88
CA LEU A 26 -15.43 5.22 4.39
C LEU A 26 -13.96 5.66 4.52
N ALA A 27 -13.47 6.41 3.55
CA ALA A 27 -12.11 6.94 3.60
C ALA A 27 -11.91 7.88 4.79
N VAL A 28 -12.89 8.74 5.08
CA VAL A 28 -12.82 9.63 6.25
C VAL A 28 -12.74 8.82 7.53
N VAL A 29 -13.54 7.78 7.65
CA VAL A 29 -13.52 6.92 8.84
C VAL A 29 -12.14 6.27 9.01
N PHE A 30 -11.60 5.64 7.97
CA PHE A 30 -10.33 4.93 8.06
C PHE A 30 -9.11 5.84 8.13
N GLN A 31 -9.12 6.96 7.41
CA GLN A 31 -7.96 7.83 7.33
C GLN A 31 -7.88 8.82 8.50
N VAL A 32 -9.01 9.14 9.13
CA VAL A 32 -9.05 10.18 10.17
C VAL A 32 -9.67 9.67 11.47
N GLU A 33 -10.95 9.31 11.43
CA GLU A 33 -11.73 9.13 12.67
C GLU A 33 -11.23 8.00 13.56
N LEU A 34 -10.99 6.82 12.99
CA LEU A 34 -10.54 5.66 13.75
C LEU A 34 -9.12 5.82 14.27
N ARG A 35 -8.31 6.63 13.61
CA ARG A 35 -6.90 6.85 14.02
C ARG A 35 -6.74 7.74 15.23
N GLN A 36 -7.82 8.36 15.69
CA GLN A 36 -7.82 9.16 16.91
C GLN A 36 -7.90 8.30 18.17
N SER A 37 -8.22 7.02 18.02
CA SER A 37 -8.26 6.09 19.12
C SER A 37 -7.00 5.25 19.19
N VAL A 38 -6.22 5.40 20.27
CA VAL A 38 -5.01 4.60 20.49
C VAL A 38 -5.36 3.12 20.60
N LYS A 39 -6.44 2.80 21.31
CA LYS A 39 -6.91 1.42 21.46
C LYS A 39 -7.27 0.78 20.13
N PHE A 40 -7.96 1.54 19.27
CA PHE A 40 -8.30 1.04 17.95
C PHE A 40 -7.04 0.78 17.13
N MET A 41 -6.09 1.72 17.13
CA MET A 41 -4.85 1.58 16.37
C MET A 41 -4.03 0.38 16.84
N GLU A 42 -3.94 0.15 18.14
CA GLU A 42 -3.26 -1.02 18.67
C GLU A 42 -3.92 -2.32 18.20
N ARG A 43 -5.22 -2.40 18.32
CA ARG A 43 -5.99 -3.60 17.92
C ARG A 43 -5.92 -3.84 16.42
N PHE A 44 -6.04 -2.77 15.64
CA PHE A 44 -5.97 -2.83 14.18
C PHE A 44 -4.60 -3.28 13.70
N SER A 45 -3.54 -2.78 14.35
CA SER A 45 -2.15 -3.16 14.08
C SER A 45 -1.89 -4.64 14.36
N GLU A 46 -2.47 -5.18 15.45
CA GLU A 46 -2.27 -6.57 15.87
C GLU A 46 -3.07 -7.56 15.03
N THR A 47 -4.08 -7.11 14.31
CA THR A 47 -4.96 -7.98 13.54
C THR A 47 -4.82 -7.73 12.04
N PHE A 48 -5.64 -6.83 11.51
CA PHE A 48 -5.76 -6.61 10.06
C PHE A 48 -4.45 -6.12 9.43
N LEU A 49 -3.81 -5.12 10.05
CA LEU A 49 -2.57 -4.56 9.47
C LEU A 49 -1.44 -5.58 9.45
N GLN A 50 -1.37 -6.43 10.47
CA GLN A 50 -0.32 -7.45 10.52
C GLN A 50 -0.42 -8.40 9.33
N ASP A 51 -1.62 -8.87 9.01
CA ASP A 51 -1.85 -9.76 7.88
C ASP A 51 -1.59 -9.06 6.55
N TYR A 52 -2.02 -7.82 6.43
CA TYR A 52 -1.83 -7.02 5.23
C TYR A 52 -0.34 -6.74 4.99
N PHE A 53 0.38 -6.37 6.05
CA PHE A 53 1.82 -6.15 5.96
C PHE A 53 2.56 -7.44 5.60
N ALA A 54 2.14 -8.58 6.15
CA ALA A 54 2.75 -9.87 5.81
C ALA A 54 2.56 -10.18 4.32
N LEU A 55 1.40 -9.90 3.77
CA LEU A 55 1.13 -10.11 2.34
C LEU A 55 2.08 -9.27 1.47
N ILE A 56 2.25 -8.00 1.80
CA ILE A 56 3.14 -7.11 1.06
C ILE A 56 4.59 -7.54 1.22
N ARG A 57 5.00 -7.83 2.46
CA ARG A 57 6.38 -8.26 2.75
C ARG A 57 6.74 -9.54 2.00
N ASP A 58 5.85 -10.52 1.98
CA ASP A 58 6.10 -11.78 1.31
C ASP A 58 6.20 -11.59 -0.21
N THR A 59 5.39 -10.69 -0.76
CA THR A 59 5.48 -10.34 -2.18
C THR A 59 6.84 -9.72 -2.51
N ILE A 60 7.31 -8.80 -1.67
CA ILE A 60 8.63 -8.17 -1.85
C ILE A 60 9.74 -9.20 -1.69
N ALA A 61 9.67 -10.05 -0.66
CA ALA A 61 10.68 -11.08 -0.41
C ALA A 61 10.75 -12.08 -1.57
N ASN A 62 9.61 -12.46 -2.13
CA ASN A 62 9.57 -13.33 -3.30
C ASN A 62 10.20 -12.64 -4.52
N GLY A 63 9.97 -11.34 -4.67
CA GLY A 63 10.63 -10.57 -5.73
C GLY A 63 12.15 -10.51 -5.57
N GLN A 64 12.62 -10.45 -4.34
CA GLN A 64 14.06 -10.51 -4.06
C GLN A 64 14.65 -11.86 -4.41
N LYS A 65 13.94 -12.94 -4.07
CA LYS A 65 14.38 -14.30 -4.38
C LYS A 65 14.44 -14.55 -5.89
N SER A 66 13.48 -14.03 -6.62
CA SER A 66 13.42 -14.22 -8.08
C SER A 66 14.40 -13.32 -8.83
N GLY A 67 14.98 -12.33 -8.18
CA GLY A 67 15.86 -11.35 -8.79
C GLY A 67 15.14 -10.16 -9.40
N ALA A 68 13.82 -10.09 -9.30
CA ALA A 68 13.04 -8.94 -9.78
C ALA A 68 13.33 -7.69 -8.96
N PHE A 69 13.56 -7.86 -7.66
CA PHE A 69 13.86 -6.77 -6.74
C PHE A 69 15.25 -6.91 -6.15
N ARG A 70 15.84 -5.78 -5.76
CA ARG A 70 17.16 -5.77 -5.12
C ARG A 70 17.16 -6.58 -3.83
N LYS A 71 18.21 -7.36 -3.62
CA LYS A 71 18.37 -8.17 -2.41
C LYS A 71 18.97 -7.39 -1.24
N ASN A 72 19.56 -6.24 -1.51
CA ASN A 72 20.27 -5.44 -0.53
C ASN A 72 19.40 -4.41 0.18
N LEU A 73 18.11 -4.70 0.31
CA LEU A 73 17.21 -3.86 1.09
C LEU A 73 16.35 -4.72 2.01
N ASN A 74 15.88 -4.09 3.07
CA ASN A 74 15.08 -4.77 4.08
C ASN A 74 13.62 -4.83 3.63
N ALA A 75 13.07 -6.04 3.50
CA ALA A 75 11.71 -6.22 3.01
C ALA A 75 10.66 -5.63 3.96
N THR A 76 10.91 -5.64 5.27
CA THR A 76 10.00 -5.04 6.25
C THR A 76 9.96 -3.52 6.10
N THR A 77 11.11 -2.89 5.94
CA THR A 77 11.18 -1.45 5.70
C THR A 77 10.50 -1.08 4.38
N ALA A 78 10.76 -1.85 3.34
CA ALA A 78 10.13 -1.62 2.03
C ALA A 78 8.61 -1.75 2.12
N THR A 79 8.11 -2.70 2.92
CA THR A 79 6.68 -2.88 3.16
C THR A 79 6.05 -1.64 3.78
N LYS A 80 6.70 -1.07 4.79
CA LYS A 80 6.21 0.13 5.47
C LYS A 80 6.17 1.32 4.52
N ILE A 81 7.18 1.45 3.68
CA ILE A 81 7.25 2.52 2.68
C ILE A 81 6.12 2.36 1.65
N PHE A 82 5.92 1.14 1.17
CA PHE A 82 4.86 0.87 0.19
C PHE A 82 3.48 1.17 0.77
N PHE A 83 3.19 0.67 1.96
CA PHE A 83 1.94 0.96 2.65
C PHE A 83 1.77 2.46 2.88
N GLY A 84 2.82 3.12 3.38
CA GLY A 84 2.77 4.55 3.64
C GLY A 84 2.48 5.38 2.40
N ALA A 85 3.02 4.97 1.25
CA ALA A 85 2.73 5.64 -0.01
C ALA A 85 1.25 5.54 -0.37
N LEU A 86 0.66 4.35 -0.26
CA LEU A 86 -0.77 4.15 -0.53
C LEU A 86 -1.63 4.93 0.47
N ASP A 87 -1.26 4.88 1.74
CA ASP A 87 -1.97 5.56 2.80
C ASP A 87 -2.00 7.08 2.58
N GLU A 88 -0.86 7.65 2.21
CA GLU A 88 -0.77 9.08 1.93
C GLU A 88 -1.59 9.48 0.71
N MET A 89 -1.59 8.65 -0.33
CA MET A 89 -2.42 8.91 -1.51
C MET A 89 -3.91 8.95 -1.14
N ALA A 90 -4.35 8.03 -0.29
CA ALA A 90 -5.73 7.98 0.17
C ALA A 90 -6.09 9.22 0.99
N THR A 91 -5.20 9.62 1.90
CA THR A 91 -5.42 10.79 2.75
C THR A 91 -5.52 12.06 1.91
N ASN A 92 -4.59 12.25 0.97
CA ASN A 92 -4.59 13.42 0.10
C ASN A 92 -5.83 13.47 -0.79
N TRP A 93 -6.26 12.33 -1.31
CA TRP A 93 -7.48 12.26 -2.12
C TRP A 93 -8.71 12.64 -1.30
N MET A 94 -8.80 12.12 -0.09
CA MET A 94 -9.93 12.40 0.81
C MET A 94 -10.02 13.89 1.15
N LEU A 95 -8.87 14.55 1.36
CA LEU A 95 -8.80 15.97 1.72
C LEU A 95 -8.92 16.89 0.50
N SER A 96 -8.78 16.37 -0.70
CA SER A 96 -8.79 17.19 -1.91
C SER A 96 -10.18 17.71 -2.24
N ARG A 97 -10.25 18.97 -2.65
CA ARG A 97 -11.47 19.56 -3.20
C ARG A 97 -11.67 19.20 -4.67
N ARG A 98 -10.59 18.80 -5.34
CA ARG A 98 -10.66 18.33 -6.74
C ARG A 98 -11.13 16.89 -6.75
N LYS A 99 -11.99 16.57 -7.70
CA LYS A 99 -12.39 15.19 -7.92
C LYS A 99 -11.41 14.54 -8.89
N TYR A 100 -10.80 13.45 -8.46
CA TYR A 100 -9.97 12.65 -9.34
C TYR A 100 -10.06 11.18 -8.93
N ASP A 101 -9.61 10.30 -9.79
CA ASP A 101 -9.71 8.86 -9.59
C ASP A 101 -8.55 8.39 -8.70
N LEU A 102 -8.86 8.06 -7.44
CA LEU A 102 -7.84 7.57 -6.52
C LEU A 102 -7.20 6.27 -7.01
N THR A 103 -8.00 5.39 -7.64
CA THR A 103 -7.48 4.11 -8.12
C THR A 103 -6.36 4.29 -9.16
N ALA A 104 -6.44 5.36 -9.96
CA ALA A 104 -5.40 5.66 -10.95
C ALA A 104 -4.04 5.94 -10.30
N GLU A 105 -4.02 6.40 -9.05
CA GLU A 105 -2.78 6.65 -8.32
C GLU A 105 -2.04 5.36 -7.95
N ALA A 106 -2.74 4.22 -7.94
CA ALA A 106 -2.12 2.93 -7.60
C ALA A 106 -0.97 2.59 -8.55
N ASP A 107 -1.17 2.77 -9.84
CA ASP A 107 -0.14 2.45 -10.83
C ASP A 107 1.08 3.37 -10.69
N ALA A 108 0.86 4.65 -10.43
CA ALA A 108 1.95 5.60 -10.20
C ALA A 108 2.77 5.22 -8.97
N VAL A 109 2.11 4.82 -7.88
CA VAL A 109 2.80 4.38 -6.67
C VAL A 109 3.66 3.16 -6.95
N VAL A 110 3.11 2.16 -7.64
CA VAL A 110 3.85 0.94 -7.95
C VAL A 110 5.04 1.25 -8.86
N ASP A 111 4.85 2.05 -9.89
CA ASP A 111 5.92 2.37 -10.82
C ASP A 111 7.08 3.10 -10.13
N LEU A 112 6.77 4.08 -9.27
CA LEU A 112 7.80 4.79 -8.51
C LEU A 112 8.48 3.88 -7.49
N PHE A 113 7.71 3.05 -6.82
CA PHE A 113 8.23 2.13 -5.81
C PHE A 113 9.16 1.10 -6.44
N VAL A 114 8.73 0.47 -7.53
CA VAL A 114 9.50 -0.58 -8.20
C VAL A 114 10.80 0.00 -8.79
N ASN A 115 10.78 1.21 -9.30
CA ASN A 115 11.99 1.87 -9.78
C ASN A 115 12.98 2.14 -8.64
N GLY A 116 12.49 2.29 -7.41
CA GLY A 116 13.33 2.43 -6.22
C GLY A 116 13.83 1.10 -5.67
N VAL A 117 13.02 0.02 -5.74
CA VAL A 117 13.39 -1.30 -5.25
C VAL A 117 13.78 -2.25 -6.37
N GLY A 118 13.54 -1.86 -7.61
CA GLY A 118 13.87 -2.65 -8.76
C GLY A 118 15.37 -2.88 -8.88
N ARG A 119 15.75 -3.98 -9.51
CA ARG A 119 17.15 -4.31 -9.73
C ARG A 119 17.73 -3.41 -10.80
N ARG A 120 18.85 -2.82 -10.48
CA ARG A 120 19.61 -2.00 -11.42
C ARG A 120 20.89 -2.69 -11.85
#